data_ef565ea2cab52e1243e5bd046ccb6990
#
_entry.id   ef565ea2cab52e1243e5bd046ccb6990
#
_cell.length_a   1.000
_cell.length_b   1.000
_cell.length_c   1.000
_cell.angle_alpha   90.00
_cell.angle_beta   90.00
_cell.angle_gamma   90.00
#
_symmetry.space_group_name_H-M   'P 1'
#
loop_
_entity.id
_entity.type
_entity.pdbx_description
1 polymer ?
#
loop_
_entity_poly.entity_id
_entity_poly.type
_entity_poly.pdbx_seq_one_letter_code
_entity_poly.pdbx_strand_id
1 'polypeptide(L)'
;MTTMFKPCPTPALRLASLVLGVAVACQLGGCATDPKNVDDGKSIAKLYEEARDEASAGANDRAIKLYERIEGRAAGTLLSQQAQLEQAFLLYKQQEKARALAVVERFLKLHPTSPAGDYAYYLQGLINFNDDLGFFGNLAKQDLSERDQQASRDAYQSFKQLVDRYPDSKYAPDAKVRMKYIVNALASYEVHVARYYYMRGAYLAAANRAQQALQDFRGVPAAEEALFLMAASYDKLGMAALRDDAQRVLKTNYPRSPWIGRGYEDKASWWRLW
;
A
#
# COMPACT_ATOMS: atom_id res chain seq x y z
N MET A 1 1.85 -83.93 -1.99
CA MET A 1 3.31 -83.88 -1.96
C MET A 1 3.74 -82.82 -2.98
N THR A 2 3.88 -81.53 -2.52
CA THR A 2 4.24 -80.46 -3.43
C THR A 2 5.41 -79.70 -2.75
N THR A 3 6.57 -79.93 -3.26
CA THR A 3 7.86 -79.35 -2.77
C THR A 3 7.94 -77.91 -3.18
N MET A 4 7.98 -76.97 -2.23
CA MET A 4 8.27 -75.54 -2.44
C MET A 4 9.78 -75.37 -2.71
N PHE A 5 10.11 -74.96 -3.93
CA PHE A 5 11.46 -74.45 -4.25
C PHE A 5 11.55 -72.99 -3.78
N LYS A 6 12.48 -72.73 -2.84
CA LYS A 6 12.91 -71.39 -2.51
C LYS A 6 14.02 -70.96 -3.49
N PRO A 7 13.87 -69.86 -4.19
CA PRO A 7 14.98 -69.36 -5.03
C PRO A 7 16.07 -68.73 -4.15
N CYS A 8 17.32 -69.19 -4.38
CA CYS A 8 18.54 -68.64 -3.74
C CYS A 8 18.85 -67.32 -4.39
N PRO A 9 19.11 -66.20 -3.64
CA PRO A 9 19.42 -64.91 -4.27
C PRO A 9 20.84 -64.94 -4.84
N THR A 10 20.98 -64.59 -6.13
CA THR A 10 22.24 -64.52 -6.86
C THR A 10 23.13 -63.41 -6.29
N PRO A 11 24.48 -63.53 -6.30
CA PRO A 11 25.42 -62.57 -5.76
C PRO A 11 25.31 -61.17 -6.38
N ALA A 12 24.81 -61.06 -7.60
CA ALA A 12 24.59 -59.80 -8.29
C ALA A 12 23.52 -58.93 -7.59
N LEU A 13 22.51 -59.53 -6.95
CA LEU A 13 21.47 -58.79 -6.23
C LEU A 13 21.98 -58.16 -4.91
N ARG A 14 23.01 -58.77 -4.30
CA ARG A 14 23.63 -58.24 -3.04
C ARG A 14 24.57 -57.05 -3.33
N LEU A 15 25.22 -57.03 -4.48
CA LEU A 15 26.03 -55.87 -4.89
C LEU A 15 25.15 -54.67 -5.25
N ALA A 16 24.02 -54.85 -5.90
CA ALA A 16 23.10 -53.77 -6.25
C ALA A 16 22.47 -53.12 -5.00
N SER A 17 22.14 -53.89 -3.98
CA SER A 17 21.61 -53.35 -2.73
C SER A 17 22.64 -52.61 -1.90
N LEU A 18 23.93 -52.98 -1.96
CA LEU A 18 25.01 -52.28 -1.25
C LEU A 18 25.38 -50.97 -1.94
N VAL A 19 25.35 -50.90 -3.28
CA VAL A 19 25.59 -49.66 -4.04
C VAL A 19 24.42 -48.67 -3.86
N LEU A 20 23.19 -49.15 -3.81
CA LEU A 20 22.02 -48.30 -3.56
C LEU A 20 22.00 -47.72 -2.13
N GLY A 21 22.46 -48.49 -1.12
CA GLY A 21 22.58 -48.05 0.25
C GLY A 21 23.63 -46.95 0.45
N VAL A 22 24.77 -47.03 -0.24
CA VAL A 22 25.83 -46.01 -0.21
C VAL A 22 25.43 -44.74 -0.94
N ALA A 23 24.66 -44.84 -2.06
CA ALA A 23 24.16 -43.67 -2.78
C ALA A 23 23.12 -42.87 -2.00
N VAL A 24 22.28 -43.53 -1.20
CA VAL A 24 21.30 -42.85 -0.31
C VAL A 24 21.97 -42.23 0.91
N ALA A 25 23.03 -42.82 1.45
CA ALA A 25 23.78 -42.24 2.57
C ALA A 25 24.55 -40.96 2.19
N CYS A 26 24.99 -40.81 0.95
CA CYS A 26 25.62 -39.57 0.46
C CYS A 26 24.67 -38.41 0.25
N GLN A 27 23.35 -38.64 0.13
CA GLN A 27 22.34 -37.59 -0.02
C GLN A 27 21.93 -36.94 1.32
N LEU A 28 22.21 -37.56 2.45
CA LEU A 28 21.91 -37.03 3.80
C LEU A 28 23.05 -36.16 4.38
N GLY A 29 24.15 -36.03 3.69
CA GLY A 29 25.26 -35.13 4.03
C GLY A 29 25.14 -33.74 3.42
N GLY A 30 23.92 -33.26 3.13
CA GLY A 30 23.66 -31.87 2.88
C GLY A 30 23.95 -31.10 4.17
N CYS A 31 25.18 -30.61 4.33
CA CYS A 31 25.49 -29.61 5.31
C CYS A 31 24.56 -28.42 5.04
N ALA A 32 23.50 -28.29 5.85
CA ALA A 32 22.96 -27.00 6.19
C ALA A 32 24.11 -26.24 6.84
N THR A 33 24.94 -25.59 6.04
CA THR A 33 25.73 -24.46 6.50
C THR A 33 24.67 -23.40 6.80
N ASP A 34 24.16 -23.44 8.05
CA ASP A 34 23.69 -22.20 8.67
C ASP A 34 24.75 -21.16 8.32
N PRO A 35 24.37 -20.02 7.71
CA PRO A 35 25.29 -18.92 7.64
C PRO A 35 25.61 -18.61 9.09
N LYS A 36 26.71 -19.15 9.59
CA LYS A 36 27.24 -18.81 10.90
C LYS A 36 27.14 -17.31 10.97
N ASN A 37 26.41 -16.81 11.96
CA ASN A 37 26.57 -15.47 12.49
C ASN A 37 28.07 -15.33 12.79
N VAL A 38 28.85 -15.00 11.77
CA VAL A 38 30.23 -14.66 11.96
C VAL A 38 30.17 -13.32 12.66
N ASP A 39 30.20 -13.36 13.97
CA ASP A 39 30.51 -12.18 14.77
C ASP A 39 31.95 -11.83 14.45
N ASP A 40 32.11 -11.06 13.38
CA ASP A 40 33.41 -10.65 12.85
C ASP A 40 34.07 -9.61 13.76
N GLY A 41 33.57 -9.41 15.00
CA GLY A 41 34.12 -8.47 15.97
C GLY A 41 34.08 -7.01 15.54
N LYS A 42 33.40 -6.70 14.43
CA LYS A 42 33.24 -5.33 13.94
C LYS A 42 32.45 -4.48 14.91
N SER A 43 32.88 -3.26 15.13
CA SER A 43 32.11 -2.28 15.90
C SER A 43 30.78 -1.97 15.22
N ILE A 44 29.76 -1.58 15.99
CA ILE A 44 28.43 -1.21 15.44
C ILE A 44 28.54 -0.08 14.43
N ALA A 45 29.41 0.93 14.71
CA ALA A 45 29.66 2.03 13.80
C ALA A 45 30.21 1.53 12.43
N LYS A 46 31.16 0.61 12.46
CA LYS A 46 31.73 0.03 11.22
C LYS A 46 30.72 -0.79 10.44
N LEU A 47 29.86 -1.54 11.13
CA LEU A 47 28.75 -2.26 10.49
C LEU A 47 27.76 -1.30 9.82
N TYR A 48 27.50 -0.15 10.45
CA TYR A 48 26.61 0.86 9.90
C TYR A 48 27.18 1.51 8.64
N GLU A 49 28.49 1.85 8.65
CA GLU A 49 29.18 2.36 7.46
C GLU A 49 29.12 1.33 6.31
N GLU A 50 29.45 0.07 6.59
CA GLU A 50 29.36 -1.02 5.59
C GLU A 50 27.95 -1.17 5.03
N ALA A 51 26.90 -1.09 5.89
CA ALA A 51 25.51 -1.14 5.44
C ALA A 51 25.16 0.03 4.51
N ARG A 52 25.64 1.23 4.79
CA ARG A 52 25.46 2.41 3.93
C ARG A 52 26.19 2.25 2.58
N ASP A 53 27.40 1.73 2.60
CA ASP A 53 28.18 1.49 1.38
C ASP A 53 27.48 0.46 0.50
N GLU A 54 27.00 -0.65 1.07
CA GLU A 54 26.22 -1.65 0.34
C GLU A 54 24.91 -1.07 -0.22
N ALA A 55 24.21 -0.25 0.56
CA ALA A 55 22.99 0.43 0.10
C ALA A 55 23.28 1.40 -1.06
N SER A 56 24.39 2.15 -0.98
CA SER A 56 24.81 3.08 -2.03
C SER A 56 25.24 2.38 -3.32
N ALA A 57 25.83 1.19 -3.18
CA ALA A 57 26.19 0.31 -4.28
C ALA A 57 24.99 -0.43 -4.91
N GLY A 58 23.77 -0.25 -4.35
CA GLY A 58 22.56 -0.92 -4.81
C GLY A 58 22.42 -2.37 -4.33
N ALA A 59 23.31 -2.86 -3.47
CA ALA A 59 23.25 -4.18 -2.87
C ALA A 59 22.28 -4.21 -1.68
N ASN A 60 21.02 -3.84 -1.92
CA ASN A 60 20.00 -3.60 -0.91
C ASN A 60 19.81 -4.80 0.05
N ASP A 61 19.80 -6.04 -0.46
CA ASP A 61 19.62 -7.23 0.39
C ASP A 61 20.76 -7.42 1.40
N ARG A 62 21.99 -7.07 1.02
CA ARG A 62 23.15 -7.11 1.94
C ARG A 62 23.05 -5.99 2.97
N ALA A 63 22.71 -4.78 2.53
CA ALA A 63 22.49 -3.66 3.42
C ALA A 63 21.39 -3.93 4.46
N ILE A 64 20.25 -4.48 4.04
CA ILE A 64 19.14 -4.85 4.92
C ILE A 64 19.62 -5.83 6.01
N LYS A 65 20.36 -6.89 5.65
CA LYS A 65 20.90 -7.86 6.62
C LYS A 65 21.87 -7.20 7.60
N LEU A 66 22.68 -6.25 7.16
CA LEU A 66 23.58 -5.52 8.05
C LEU A 66 22.79 -4.61 9.01
N TYR A 67 21.75 -3.92 8.55
CA TYR A 67 20.88 -3.13 9.41
C TYR A 67 20.12 -4.00 10.42
N GLU A 68 19.64 -5.18 10.05
CA GLU A 68 19.03 -6.16 10.96
C GLU A 68 20.01 -6.60 12.07
N ARG A 69 21.28 -6.83 11.71
CA ARG A 69 22.33 -7.16 12.71
C ARG A 69 22.60 -5.98 13.65
N ILE A 70 22.62 -4.74 13.14
CA ILE A 70 22.80 -3.54 13.96
C ILE A 70 21.63 -3.39 14.94
N GLU A 71 20.39 -3.58 14.46
CA GLU A 71 19.19 -3.53 15.30
C GLU A 71 19.30 -4.54 16.46
N GLY A 72 19.70 -5.78 16.19
CA GLY A 72 19.84 -6.82 17.21
C GLY A 72 20.99 -6.58 18.20
N ARG A 73 22.15 -6.06 17.73
CA ARG A 73 23.35 -5.87 18.56
C ARG A 73 23.34 -4.54 19.34
N ALA A 74 22.68 -3.53 18.85
CA ALA A 74 22.66 -2.19 19.43
C ALA A 74 21.26 -1.76 19.91
N ALA A 75 20.43 -2.72 20.31
CA ALA A 75 19.05 -2.48 20.73
C ALA A 75 18.95 -1.32 21.73
N GLY A 76 17.97 -0.43 21.50
CA GLY A 76 17.74 0.74 22.35
C GLY A 76 18.62 1.96 22.07
N THR A 77 19.61 1.86 21.19
CA THR A 77 20.45 3.01 20.79
C THR A 77 19.83 3.80 19.64
N LEU A 78 20.23 5.07 19.50
CA LEU A 78 19.82 5.89 18.33
C LEU A 78 20.29 5.29 17.00
N LEU A 79 21.47 4.65 16.99
CA LEU A 79 22.00 4.01 15.80
C LEU A 79 21.16 2.80 15.37
N SER A 80 20.65 2.02 16.32
CA SER A 80 19.69 0.95 16.06
C SER A 80 18.37 1.48 15.48
N GLN A 81 17.86 2.58 16.05
CA GLN A 81 16.65 3.23 15.52
C GLN A 81 16.85 3.73 14.08
N GLN A 82 18.00 4.33 13.79
CA GLN A 82 18.34 4.77 12.44
C GLN A 82 18.47 3.59 11.49
N ALA A 83 19.17 2.53 11.88
CA ALA A 83 19.30 1.31 11.09
C ALA A 83 17.94 0.69 10.74
N GLN A 84 17.01 0.68 11.67
CA GLN A 84 15.65 0.18 11.47
C GLN A 84 14.88 1.01 10.41
N LEU A 85 15.01 2.32 10.43
CA LEU A 85 14.38 3.19 9.44
C LEU A 85 15.03 3.10 8.06
N GLU A 86 16.36 2.95 8.00
CA GLU A 86 17.08 2.69 6.73
C GLU A 86 16.68 1.34 6.13
N GLN A 87 16.56 0.30 6.95
CA GLN A 87 16.02 -0.99 6.53
C GLN A 87 14.63 -0.85 5.92
N ALA A 88 13.72 -0.16 6.60
CA ALA A 88 12.35 0.06 6.10
C ALA A 88 12.35 0.80 4.77
N PHE A 89 13.21 1.81 4.62
CA PHE A 89 13.33 2.57 3.36
C PHE A 89 13.84 1.71 2.21
N LEU A 90 14.84 0.84 2.45
CA LEU A 90 15.34 -0.06 1.41
C LEU A 90 14.29 -1.08 0.98
N LEU A 91 13.54 -1.65 1.94
CA LEU A 91 12.40 -2.53 1.65
C LEU A 91 11.32 -1.82 0.83
N TYR A 92 11.01 -0.57 1.16
CA TYR A 92 10.10 0.26 0.36
C TYR A 92 10.61 0.45 -1.07
N LYS A 93 11.89 0.76 -1.25
CA LYS A 93 12.51 0.90 -2.59
C LYS A 93 12.45 -0.41 -3.40
N GLN A 94 12.52 -1.55 -2.74
CA GLN A 94 12.38 -2.87 -3.37
C GLN A 94 10.91 -3.27 -3.62
N GLN A 95 9.95 -2.39 -3.30
CA GLN A 95 8.50 -2.67 -3.39
C GLN A 95 8.03 -3.79 -2.44
N GLU A 96 8.82 -4.13 -1.43
CA GLU A 96 8.45 -5.09 -0.39
C GLU A 96 7.59 -4.41 0.71
N LYS A 97 6.44 -3.88 0.30
CA LYS A 97 5.57 -3.01 1.11
C LYS A 97 5.19 -3.63 2.45
N ALA A 98 4.81 -4.90 2.47
CA ALA A 98 4.38 -5.57 3.72
C ALA A 98 5.53 -5.65 4.75
N ARG A 99 6.75 -5.97 4.31
CA ARG A 99 7.92 -5.99 5.18
C ARG A 99 8.30 -4.59 5.66
N ALA A 100 8.29 -3.62 4.75
CA ALA A 100 8.57 -2.22 5.08
C ALA A 100 7.60 -1.69 6.14
N LEU A 101 6.29 -1.92 5.98
CA LEU A 101 5.27 -1.54 6.97
C LEU A 101 5.52 -2.19 8.32
N ALA A 102 5.78 -3.51 8.35
CA ALA A 102 6.04 -4.22 9.60
C ALA A 102 7.23 -3.64 10.38
N VAL A 103 8.29 -3.20 9.67
CA VAL A 103 9.45 -2.57 10.29
C VAL A 103 9.10 -1.18 10.84
N VAL A 104 8.40 -0.35 10.07
CA VAL A 104 8.01 1.01 10.51
C VAL A 104 7.01 0.95 11.67
N GLU A 105 6.02 0.07 11.64
CA GLU A 105 5.06 -0.09 12.72
C GLU A 105 5.72 -0.57 14.01
N ARG A 106 6.66 -1.51 13.91
CA ARG A 106 7.48 -1.95 15.04
C ARG A 106 8.30 -0.79 15.60
N PHE A 107 8.90 0.04 14.74
CA PHE A 107 9.63 1.24 15.16
C PHE A 107 8.74 2.20 15.95
N LEU A 108 7.59 2.57 15.41
CA LEU A 108 6.65 3.51 16.04
C LEU A 108 6.12 2.98 17.38
N LYS A 109 5.93 1.66 17.49
CA LYS A 109 5.50 1.00 18.71
C LYS A 109 6.59 0.96 19.79
N LEU A 110 7.83 0.66 19.40
CA LEU A 110 8.95 0.54 20.35
C LEU A 110 9.56 1.88 20.73
N HIS A 111 9.45 2.90 19.86
CA HIS A 111 10.10 4.20 20.03
C HIS A 111 9.12 5.37 19.88
N PRO A 112 8.05 5.44 20.70
CA PRO A 112 6.97 6.44 20.52
C PRO A 112 7.43 7.89 20.72
N THR A 113 8.56 8.10 21.38
CA THR A 113 9.16 9.43 21.66
C THR A 113 10.43 9.67 20.88
N SER A 114 10.74 8.85 19.87
CA SER A 114 11.93 9.02 19.05
C SER A 114 11.89 10.36 18.30
N PRO A 115 13.01 11.09 18.22
CA PRO A 115 13.11 12.29 17.39
C PRO A 115 12.91 12.01 15.89
N ALA A 116 13.07 10.76 15.44
CA ALA A 116 12.83 10.33 14.06
C ALA A 116 11.37 9.84 13.83
N GLY A 117 10.47 10.07 14.78
CA GLY A 117 9.06 9.71 14.66
C GLY A 117 8.37 10.39 13.49
N ASP A 118 8.77 11.62 13.15
CA ASP A 118 8.25 12.34 11.99
C ASP A 118 8.61 11.63 10.68
N TYR A 119 9.85 11.20 10.51
CA TYR A 119 10.25 10.43 9.34
C TYR A 119 9.56 9.06 9.28
N ALA A 120 9.39 8.40 10.43
CA ALA A 120 8.72 7.09 10.48
C ALA A 120 7.25 7.19 10.02
N TYR A 121 6.48 8.19 10.47
CA TYR A 121 5.11 8.43 9.98
C TYR A 121 5.08 8.82 8.51
N TYR A 122 6.06 9.62 8.06
CA TYR A 122 6.17 9.99 6.65
C TYR A 122 6.44 8.76 5.77
N LEU A 123 7.39 7.91 6.16
CA LEU A 123 7.71 6.68 5.45
C LEU A 123 6.52 5.70 5.44
N GLN A 124 5.81 5.55 6.56
CA GLN A 124 4.60 4.75 6.62
C GLN A 124 3.53 5.26 5.64
N GLY A 125 3.36 6.58 5.58
CA GLY A 125 2.48 7.21 4.61
C GLY A 125 2.90 6.93 3.18
N LEU A 126 4.20 7.02 2.84
CA LEU A 126 4.72 6.73 1.51
C LEU A 126 4.52 5.27 1.09
N ILE A 127 4.74 4.32 2.00
CA ILE A 127 4.58 2.88 1.73
C ILE A 127 3.12 2.55 1.39
N ASN A 128 2.16 3.15 2.09
CA ASN A 128 0.73 2.99 1.84
C ASN A 128 0.25 3.82 0.64
N PHE A 129 0.91 4.96 0.40
CA PHE A 129 0.61 5.81 -0.74
C PHE A 129 1.16 5.19 -2.02
N ASN A 130 0.28 4.89 -2.97
CA ASN A 130 0.69 4.28 -4.23
C ASN A 130 1.14 5.37 -5.21
N ASP A 131 2.44 5.69 -5.20
CA ASP A 131 3.05 6.72 -6.05
C ASP A 131 3.07 6.35 -7.56
N ASP A 132 2.85 5.08 -7.91
CA ASP A 132 2.91 4.60 -9.30
C ASP A 132 1.90 5.31 -10.25
N LEU A 133 1.05 6.17 -9.67
CA LEU A 133 0.04 6.93 -10.40
C LEU A 133 0.35 8.43 -10.55
N GLY A 134 1.36 8.95 -9.84
CA GLY A 134 1.62 10.39 -9.81
C GLY A 134 2.20 10.96 -11.11
N PHE A 135 3.07 10.23 -11.79
CA PHE A 135 3.75 10.69 -13.01
C PHE A 135 3.30 9.97 -14.29
N PHE A 136 3.04 8.66 -14.20
CA PHE A 136 2.63 7.82 -15.32
C PHE A 136 1.14 7.46 -15.33
N GLY A 137 0.40 7.71 -14.24
CA GLY A 137 -1.04 7.42 -14.13
C GLY A 137 -1.87 8.21 -15.16
N ASN A 138 -1.46 9.43 -15.50
CA ASN A 138 -2.07 10.19 -16.60
C ASN A 138 -1.89 9.54 -17.97
N LEU A 139 -0.82 8.76 -18.17
CA LEU A 139 -0.56 8.05 -19.42
C LEU A 139 -1.35 6.75 -19.51
N ALA A 140 -1.61 6.10 -18.37
CA ALA A 140 -2.32 4.82 -18.28
C ALA A 140 -3.85 4.99 -18.11
N LYS A 141 -4.37 6.22 -17.98
CA LYS A 141 -5.79 6.53 -17.67
C LYS A 141 -6.37 5.75 -16.48
N GLN A 142 -5.49 5.27 -15.58
CA GLN A 142 -5.93 4.58 -14.37
C GLN A 142 -6.16 5.61 -13.27
N ASP A 143 -7.41 5.75 -12.84
CA ASP A 143 -7.79 6.64 -11.76
C ASP A 143 -7.57 5.93 -10.40
N LEU A 144 -6.93 6.61 -9.44
CA LEU A 144 -6.82 6.15 -8.04
C LEU A 144 -8.19 5.85 -7.42
N SER A 145 -9.25 6.47 -7.95
CA SER A 145 -10.61 6.21 -7.52
C SER A 145 -11.07 4.76 -7.76
N GLU A 146 -10.36 3.98 -8.58
CA GLU A 146 -10.70 2.60 -8.89
C GLU A 146 -9.88 1.57 -8.09
N ARG A 147 -8.91 2.03 -7.26
CA ARG A 147 -7.99 1.16 -6.53
C ARG A 147 -8.33 1.00 -5.04
N ASP A 148 -7.42 0.32 -4.33
CA ASP A 148 -7.55 0.02 -2.90
C ASP A 148 -7.74 1.26 -2.05
N GLN A 149 -8.99 1.50 -1.67
CA GLN A 149 -9.42 2.62 -0.84
C GLN A 149 -8.84 2.52 0.58
N GLN A 150 -8.56 1.31 1.06
CA GLN A 150 -8.03 1.12 2.39
C GLN A 150 -6.59 1.62 2.49
N ALA A 151 -5.73 1.26 1.54
CA ALA A 151 -4.34 1.76 1.50
C ALA A 151 -4.30 3.31 1.43
N SER A 152 -5.19 3.93 0.64
CA SER A 152 -5.31 5.39 0.60
C SER A 152 -5.71 5.99 1.94
N ARG A 153 -6.66 5.37 2.67
CA ARG A 153 -7.06 5.81 4.01
C ARG A 153 -5.92 5.65 5.02
N ASP A 154 -5.18 4.56 4.96
CA ASP A 154 -4.05 4.28 5.85
C ASP A 154 -2.89 5.27 5.58
N ALA A 155 -2.62 5.59 4.31
CA ALA A 155 -1.67 6.63 3.94
C ALA A 155 -2.09 8.00 4.51
N TYR A 156 -3.36 8.36 4.33
CA TYR A 156 -3.90 9.61 4.89
C TYR A 156 -3.72 9.69 6.41
N GLN A 157 -4.04 8.61 7.13
CA GLN A 157 -3.89 8.56 8.58
C GLN A 157 -2.44 8.71 9.02
N SER A 158 -1.51 8.07 8.33
CA SER A 158 -0.08 8.18 8.61
C SER A 158 0.43 9.62 8.39
N PHE A 159 0.08 10.24 7.26
CA PHE A 159 0.42 11.65 7.01
C PHE A 159 -0.25 12.61 8.00
N LYS A 160 -1.49 12.32 8.41
CA LYS A 160 -2.19 13.11 9.41
C LYS A 160 -1.48 13.04 10.77
N GLN A 161 -1.05 11.85 11.22
CA GLN A 161 -0.26 11.68 12.45
C GLN A 161 1.03 12.49 12.41
N LEU A 162 1.71 12.50 11.25
CA LEU A 162 2.89 13.34 11.05
C LEU A 162 2.56 14.82 11.25
N VAL A 163 1.56 15.34 10.52
CA VAL A 163 1.21 16.77 10.53
C VAL A 163 0.72 17.23 11.92
N ASP A 164 -0.05 16.39 12.61
CA ASP A 164 -0.62 16.72 13.92
C ASP A 164 0.43 16.68 15.04
N ARG A 165 1.36 15.71 15.01
CA ARG A 165 2.37 15.53 16.06
C ARG A 165 3.64 16.31 15.82
N TYR A 166 3.98 16.55 14.56
CA TYR A 166 5.23 17.18 14.14
C TYR A 166 4.98 18.28 13.11
N PRO A 167 4.24 19.35 13.48
CA PRO A 167 3.84 20.41 12.53
C PRO A 167 5.03 21.14 11.88
N ASP A 168 6.17 21.19 12.57
CA ASP A 168 7.41 21.86 12.12
C ASP A 168 8.36 20.89 11.39
N SER A 169 7.97 19.65 11.18
CA SER A 169 8.78 18.69 10.43
C SER A 169 8.95 19.12 8.97
N LYS A 170 10.15 18.93 8.45
CA LYS A 170 10.46 19.17 7.02
C LYS A 170 9.59 18.35 6.06
N TYR A 171 8.98 17.26 6.54
CA TYR A 171 8.10 16.40 5.77
C TYR A 171 6.63 16.86 5.80
N ALA A 172 6.25 17.72 6.74
CA ALA A 172 4.86 18.15 6.91
C ALA A 172 4.27 18.88 5.69
N PRO A 173 5.00 19.74 4.95
CA PRO A 173 4.47 20.38 3.75
C PRO A 173 4.10 19.37 2.66
N ASP A 174 4.97 18.40 2.36
CA ASP A 174 4.72 17.36 1.36
C ASP A 174 3.56 16.43 1.80
N ALA A 175 3.54 16.03 3.07
CA ALA A 175 2.45 15.24 3.63
C ALA A 175 1.08 15.92 3.44
N LYS A 176 0.97 17.24 3.67
CA LYS A 176 -0.27 18.01 3.43
C LYS A 176 -0.71 17.98 1.97
N VAL A 177 0.24 18.07 1.03
CA VAL A 177 -0.06 17.97 -0.41
C VAL A 177 -0.62 16.58 -0.75
N ARG A 178 0.03 15.52 -0.26
CA ARG A 178 -0.42 14.13 -0.45
C ARG A 178 -1.77 13.86 0.20
N MET A 179 -2.01 14.37 1.40
CA MET A 179 -3.31 14.27 2.06
C MET A 179 -4.43 14.89 1.22
N LYS A 180 -4.21 16.09 0.67
CA LYS A 180 -5.18 16.74 -0.22
C LYS A 180 -5.46 15.91 -1.47
N TYR A 181 -4.41 15.34 -2.07
CA TYR A 181 -4.54 14.46 -3.22
C TYR A 181 -5.38 13.21 -2.89
N ILE A 182 -5.08 12.55 -1.77
CA ILE A 182 -5.84 11.36 -1.31
C ILE A 182 -7.31 11.71 -1.08
N VAL A 183 -7.60 12.81 -0.41
CA VAL A 183 -8.99 13.24 -0.15
C VAL A 183 -9.75 13.48 -1.45
N ASN A 184 -9.11 14.13 -2.43
CA ASN A 184 -9.72 14.32 -3.75
C ASN A 184 -9.98 13.00 -4.47
N ALA A 185 -9.05 12.04 -4.41
CA ALA A 185 -9.20 10.74 -5.04
C ALA A 185 -10.34 9.91 -4.39
N LEU A 186 -10.40 9.91 -3.05
CA LEU A 186 -11.47 9.22 -2.31
C LEU A 186 -12.85 9.82 -2.63
N ALA A 187 -12.96 11.14 -2.69
CA ALA A 187 -14.20 11.81 -3.07
C ALA A 187 -14.62 11.49 -4.51
N SER A 188 -13.67 11.50 -5.44
CA SER A 188 -13.91 11.15 -6.85
C SER A 188 -14.40 9.73 -7.00
N TYR A 189 -13.88 8.79 -6.20
CA TYR A 189 -14.37 7.42 -6.15
C TYR A 189 -15.86 7.34 -5.77
N GLU A 190 -16.26 8.00 -4.69
CA GLU A 190 -17.68 7.99 -4.26
C GLU A 190 -18.60 8.57 -5.33
N VAL A 191 -18.16 9.64 -6.00
CA VAL A 191 -18.90 10.24 -7.13
C VAL A 191 -18.96 9.31 -8.33
N HIS A 192 -17.86 8.59 -8.63
CA HIS A 192 -17.85 7.59 -9.69
C HIS A 192 -18.85 6.46 -9.42
N VAL A 193 -18.91 5.97 -8.17
CA VAL A 193 -19.89 4.97 -7.75
C VAL A 193 -21.32 5.53 -7.83
N ALA A 194 -21.54 6.79 -7.42
CA ALA A 194 -22.84 7.44 -7.55
C ALA A 194 -23.30 7.53 -9.01
N ARG A 195 -22.39 7.92 -9.91
CA ARG A 195 -22.64 7.96 -11.35
C ARG A 195 -22.97 6.59 -11.92
N TYR A 196 -22.26 5.55 -11.51
CA TYR A 196 -22.55 4.17 -11.91
C TYR A 196 -23.98 3.76 -11.51
N TYR A 197 -24.41 4.01 -10.28
CA TYR A 197 -25.76 3.72 -9.83
C TYR A 197 -26.81 4.54 -10.59
N TYR A 198 -26.54 5.83 -10.86
CA TYR A 198 -27.43 6.67 -11.64
C TYR A 198 -27.68 6.08 -13.03
N MET A 199 -26.61 5.70 -13.75
CA MET A 199 -26.70 5.10 -15.10
C MET A 199 -27.43 3.74 -15.09
N ARG A 200 -27.42 3.02 -13.99
CA ARG A 200 -28.17 1.77 -13.80
C ARG A 200 -29.63 1.99 -13.41
N GLY A 201 -30.09 3.22 -13.25
CA GLY A 201 -31.45 3.53 -12.79
C GLY A 201 -31.67 3.35 -11.30
N ALA A 202 -30.62 3.04 -10.54
CA ALA A 202 -30.68 2.90 -9.08
C ALA A 202 -30.55 4.29 -8.39
N TYR A 203 -31.51 5.17 -8.69
CA TYR A 203 -31.44 6.60 -8.35
C TYR A 203 -31.34 6.88 -6.84
N LEU A 204 -32.00 6.09 -5.98
CA LEU A 204 -31.85 6.24 -4.54
C LEU A 204 -30.44 5.92 -4.06
N ALA A 205 -29.83 4.85 -4.59
CA ALA A 205 -28.46 4.50 -4.27
C ALA A 205 -27.47 5.56 -4.78
N ALA A 206 -27.71 6.12 -5.97
CA ALA A 206 -26.93 7.21 -6.52
C ALA A 206 -26.99 8.47 -5.63
N ALA A 207 -28.20 8.87 -5.20
CA ALA A 207 -28.38 10.01 -4.29
C ALA A 207 -27.65 9.79 -2.96
N ASN A 208 -27.79 8.60 -2.36
CA ASN A 208 -27.14 8.28 -1.10
C ASN A 208 -25.61 8.31 -1.21
N ARG A 209 -25.02 7.77 -2.29
CA ARG A 209 -23.57 7.84 -2.52
C ARG A 209 -23.08 9.26 -2.74
N ALA A 210 -23.79 10.05 -3.54
CA ALA A 210 -23.46 11.45 -3.74
C ALA A 210 -23.54 12.24 -2.42
N GLN A 211 -24.55 11.98 -1.61
CA GLN A 211 -24.68 12.58 -0.27
C GLN A 211 -23.52 12.17 0.66
N GLN A 212 -23.13 10.91 0.65
CA GLN A 212 -21.99 10.42 1.42
C GLN A 212 -20.69 11.14 1.01
N ALA A 213 -20.45 11.31 -0.28
CA ALA A 213 -19.29 12.06 -0.77
C ALA A 213 -19.26 13.50 -0.25
N LEU A 214 -20.43 14.18 -0.17
CA LEU A 214 -20.53 15.54 0.33
C LEU A 214 -20.36 15.65 1.87
N GLN A 215 -20.75 14.62 2.60
CA GLN A 215 -20.60 14.56 4.06
C GLN A 215 -19.16 14.29 4.48
N ASP A 216 -18.51 13.31 3.83
CA ASP A 216 -17.17 12.83 4.19
C ASP A 216 -16.07 13.74 3.65
N PHE A 217 -16.29 14.38 2.49
CA PHE A 217 -15.26 15.13 1.78
C PHE A 217 -15.73 16.56 1.47
N ARG A 218 -15.32 17.51 2.30
CA ARG A 218 -15.71 18.92 2.13
C ARG A 218 -14.65 19.68 1.33
N GLY A 219 -15.13 20.59 0.48
CA GLY A 219 -14.25 21.51 -0.26
C GLY A 219 -13.41 20.85 -1.36
N VAL A 220 -13.86 19.71 -1.89
CA VAL A 220 -13.21 18.98 -2.98
C VAL A 220 -13.87 19.29 -4.32
N PRO A 221 -13.14 19.21 -5.45
CA PRO A 221 -13.71 19.44 -6.78
C PRO A 221 -14.86 18.50 -7.13
N ALA A 222 -14.82 17.25 -6.66
CA ALA A 222 -15.85 16.24 -6.89
C ALA A 222 -17.23 16.60 -6.29
N ALA A 223 -17.29 17.55 -5.33
CA ALA A 223 -18.54 17.96 -4.69
C ALA A 223 -19.53 18.60 -5.67
N GLU A 224 -19.07 19.27 -6.72
CA GLU A 224 -19.94 19.86 -7.75
C GLU A 224 -20.72 18.77 -8.49
N GLU A 225 -20.05 17.73 -8.93
CA GLU A 225 -20.69 16.60 -9.60
C GLU A 225 -21.57 15.79 -8.63
N ALA A 226 -21.15 15.62 -7.38
CA ALA A 226 -21.95 14.96 -6.37
C ALA A 226 -23.30 15.65 -6.17
N LEU A 227 -23.34 16.99 -6.03
CA LEU A 227 -24.56 17.78 -5.92
C LEU A 227 -25.44 17.64 -7.16
N PHE A 228 -24.83 17.66 -8.34
CA PHE A 228 -25.55 17.46 -9.59
C PHE A 228 -26.20 16.08 -9.67
N LEU A 229 -25.44 14.99 -9.40
CA LEU A 229 -25.97 13.63 -9.39
C LEU A 229 -27.08 13.42 -8.37
N MET A 230 -26.94 14.05 -7.19
CA MET A 230 -27.96 14.02 -6.14
C MET A 230 -29.26 14.69 -6.63
N ALA A 231 -29.16 15.90 -7.24
CA ALA A 231 -30.30 16.60 -7.78
C ALA A 231 -30.98 15.82 -8.92
N ALA A 232 -30.18 15.29 -9.86
CA ALA A 232 -30.67 14.49 -10.98
C ALA A 232 -31.35 13.19 -10.50
N SER A 233 -30.83 12.57 -9.47
CA SER A 233 -31.39 11.37 -8.85
C SER A 233 -32.74 11.66 -8.20
N TYR A 234 -32.85 12.75 -7.43
CA TYR A 234 -34.10 13.17 -6.82
C TYR A 234 -35.16 13.55 -7.85
N ASP A 235 -34.75 14.15 -8.96
CA ASP A 235 -35.67 14.44 -10.08
C ASP A 235 -36.29 13.16 -10.66
N LYS A 236 -35.47 12.12 -10.90
CA LYS A 236 -35.92 10.79 -11.36
C LYS A 236 -36.83 10.08 -10.35
N LEU A 237 -36.67 10.37 -9.07
CA LEU A 237 -37.49 9.82 -7.97
C LEU A 237 -38.78 10.63 -7.71
N GLY A 238 -39.00 11.77 -8.42
CA GLY A 238 -40.13 12.67 -8.18
C GLY A 238 -40.05 13.45 -6.86
N MET A 239 -38.86 13.54 -6.25
CA MET A 239 -38.64 14.26 -4.99
C MET A 239 -38.26 15.72 -5.23
N ALA A 240 -39.22 16.52 -5.69
CA ALA A 240 -38.97 17.89 -6.15
C ALA A 240 -38.30 18.80 -5.12
N ALA A 241 -38.72 18.75 -3.84
CA ALA A 241 -38.12 19.57 -2.80
C ALA A 241 -36.63 19.28 -2.60
N LEU A 242 -36.25 18.00 -2.55
CA LEU A 242 -34.84 17.59 -2.38
C LEU A 242 -33.99 17.93 -3.62
N ARG A 243 -34.58 17.79 -4.82
CA ARG A 243 -33.94 18.23 -6.06
C ARG A 243 -33.62 19.72 -6.02
N ASP A 244 -34.62 20.53 -5.68
CA ASP A 244 -34.50 21.99 -5.67
C ASP A 244 -33.51 22.47 -4.63
N ASP A 245 -33.45 21.83 -3.47
CA ASP A 245 -32.44 22.08 -2.43
C ASP A 245 -31.04 21.77 -2.92
N ALA A 246 -30.81 20.59 -3.51
CA ALA A 246 -29.51 20.22 -4.05
C ALA A 246 -29.04 21.18 -5.17
N GLN A 247 -29.96 21.58 -6.06
CA GLN A 247 -29.67 22.57 -7.11
C GLN A 247 -29.36 23.96 -6.54
N ARG A 248 -30.08 24.36 -5.50
CA ARG A 248 -29.84 25.63 -4.79
C ARG A 248 -28.44 25.64 -4.17
N VAL A 249 -28.05 24.55 -3.47
CA VAL A 249 -26.71 24.40 -2.89
C VAL A 249 -25.63 24.44 -3.97
N LEU A 250 -25.82 23.76 -5.11
CA LEU A 250 -24.89 23.77 -6.23
C LEU A 250 -24.72 25.20 -6.78
N LYS A 251 -25.82 25.91 -7.06
CA LYS A 251 -25.77 27.28 -7.61
C LYS A 251 -25.14 28.28 -6.65
N THR A 252 -25.42 28.13 -5.35
CA THR A 252 -24.91 29.06 -4.31
C THR A 252 -23.43 28.87 -4.07
N ASN A 253 -22.97 27.62 -3.91
CA ASN A 253 -21.60 27.33 -3.54
C ASN A 253 -20.64 27.25 -4.75
N TYR A 254 -21.19 26.90 -5.91
CA TYR A 254 -20.41 26.69 -7.15
C TYR A 254 -21.07 27.41 -8.36
N PRO A 255 -21.16 28.75 -8.35
CA PRO A 255 -21.88 29.50 -9.37
C PRO A 255 -21.29 29.36 -10.78
N ARG A 256 -20.04 28.91 -10.89
CA ARG A 256 -19.36 28.65 -12.17
C ARG A 256 -19.31 27.17 -12.54
N SER A 257 -20.01 26.33 -11.83
CA SER A 257 -20.00 24.87 -12.05
C SER A 257 -20.47 24.54 -13.47
N PRO A 258 -19.75 23.69 -14.20
CA PRO A 258 -20.16 23.22 -15.53
C PRO A 258 -21.44 22.38 -15.48
N TRP A 259 -21.86 21.97 -14.29
CA TRP A 259 -23.06 21.16 -14.07
C TRP A 259 -24.36 21.98 -13.93
N ILE A 260 -24.26 23.31 -13.83
CA ILE A 260 -25.45 24.20 -13.78
C ILE A 260 -26.08 24.28 -15.16
N GLY A 261 -27.37 23.94 -15.27
CA GLY A 261 -28.11 23.99 -16.51
C GLY A 261 -27.83 22.85 -17.50
N ARG A 262 -26.97 21.93 -17.16
CA ARG A 262 -26.79 20.69 -17.94
C ARG A 262 -27.78 19.64 -17.45
N GLY A 263 -28.49 18.98 -18.40
CA GLY A 263 -29.04 17.66 -18.14
C GLY A 263 -27.89 16.64 -18.04
N TYR A 264 -28.10 15.53 -17.37
CA TYR A 264 -27.20 14.38 -17.50
C TYR A 264 -27.37 13.86 -18.94
N GLU A 265 -26.64 14.44 -19.87
CA GLU A 265 -26.47 13.83 -21.16
C GLU A 265 -25.69 12.56 -20.93
N ASP A 266 -26.40 11.45 -21.02
CA ASP A 266 -25.82 10.14 -21.21
C ASP A 266 -25.02 10.24 -22.52
N LYS A 267 -23.77 10.68 -22.44
CA LYS A 267 -22.85 10.52 -23.56
C LYS A 267 -22.80 9.02 -23.75
N ALA A 268 -23.64 8.57 -24.69
CA ALA A 268 -23.73 7.19 -25.11
C ALA A 268 -22.29 6.70 -25.25
N SER A 269 -21.86 6.01 -24.25
CA SER A 269 -20.47 5.69 -24.08
C SER A 269 -20.11 4.78 -25.22
N TRP A 270 -18.98 5.04 -25.86
CA TRP A 270 -18.39 4.22 -26.90
C TRP A 270 -18.41 2.70 -26.62
N TRP A 271 -18.63 2.29 -25.35
CA TRP A 271 -18.78 0.90 -24.91
C TRP A 271 -20.21 0.32 -25.04
N ARG A 272 -21.22 1.12 -25.43
CA ARG A 272 -22.54 0.62 -25.80
C ARG A 272 -22.60 -0.07 -27.18
N LEU A 273 -21.46 -0.22 -27.81
CA LEU A 273 -21.33 -0.94 -29.09
C LEU A 273 -21.06 -2.43 -28.92
N TRP A 274 -21.20 -2.99 -27.71
CA TRP A 274 -21.08 -4.42 -27.43
C TRP A 274 -22.39 -5.00 -26.90
#